data_7e8c6cd2c32d1f2df1ba1833e92a0b0e
#
_entry.id   7e8c6cd2c32d1f2df1ba1833e92a0b0e
#
_cell.length_a   1.000
_cell.length_b   1.000
_cell.length_c   1.000
_cell.angle_alpha   90.00
_cell.angle_beta   90.00
_cell.angle_gamma   90.00
#
_symmetry.space_group_name_H-M   'P 1'
#
loop_
_entity.id
_entity.type
_entity.pdbx_description
1 polymer ?
#
loop_
_entity_poly.entity_id
_entity_poly.type
_entity_poly.pdbx_seq_one_letter_code
_entity_poly.pdbx_strand_id
1 'polypeptide(L)'
;NQWTGKKQTVNYTYAFDLVKTDKDKNPLDGAEFKLYDANGNEIAVVLDRGTNTYRVAVTGETGVLIKAGKATINGLDKGNYQLEEITAPTGYNKLTSKVNFTITGKNANTTYARVSVDVINYTGSELPETGGFGTTLFVTFGSLLVIGFGLLLVTKLRVYKENL
;
A
#
# COMPACT_ATOMS: atom_id res chain seq x y z
N ASN A 1 30.39 46.38 21.26
CA ASN A 1 30.16 44.91 21.43
C ASN A 1 28.83 44.56 20.78
N GLN A 2 28.88 44.10 19.53
CA GLN A 2 27.69 43.53 18.87
C GLN A 2 27.59 42.06 19.30
N TRP A 3 26.53 41.73 20.01
CA TRP A 3 26.11 40.37 20.26
C TRP A 3 25.65 39.74 18.92
N THR A 4 26.50 38.95 18.29
CA THR A 4 26.07 38.07 17.19
C THR A 4 25.33 36.92 17.84
N GLY A 5 24.00 37.04 17.93
CA GLY A 5 23.14 35.95 18.37
C GLY A 5 23.42 34.68 17.54
N LYS A 6 23.88 33.63 18.21
CA LYS A 6 24.00 32.29 17.55
C LYS A 6 22.63 31.90 17.02
N LYS A 7 22.50 31.88 15.70
CA LYS A 7 21.29 31.40 15.04
C LYS A 7 21.25 29.88 15.24
N GLN A 8 20.40 29.39 16.11
CA GLN A 8 20.23 27.98 16.36
C GLN A 8 19.29 27.43 15.31
N THR A 9 19.80 26.59 14.42
CA THR A 9 18.97 25.82 13.48
C THR A 9 18.58 24.52 14.14
N VAL A 10 17.29 24.32 14.38
CA VAL A 10 16.76 23.07 14.91
C VAL A 10 16.28 22.24 13.73
N ASN A 11 16.99 21.17 13.44
CA ASN A 11 16.54 20.17 12.46
C ASN A 11 15.73 19.11 13.18
N TYR A 12 14.49 18.92 12.74
CA TYR A 12 13.63 17.84 13.22
C TYR A 12 13.70 16.66 12.25
N THR A 13 13.90 15.48 12.79
CA THR A 13 13.72 14.22 12.06
C THR A 13 12.51 13.51 12.61
N TYR A 14 11.80 12.84 11.74
CA TYR A 14 10.55 12.15 12.05
C TYR A 14 10.72 10.64 11.94
N ALA A 15 9.70 9.91 12.37
CA ALA A 15 9.68 8.47 12.33
C ALA A 15 8.33 7.96 11.84
N PHE A 16 8.31 6.74 11.32
CA PHE A 16 7.06 5.99 11.17
C PHE A 16 7.19 4.58 11.76
N ASP A 17 6.06 4.03 12.17
CA ASP A 17 5.95 2.64 12.59
C ASP A 17 5.29 1.85 11.45
N LEU A 18 5.97 0.83 10.95
CA LEU A 18 5.43 -0.15 10.03
C LEU A 18 4.72 -1.23 10.85
N VAL A 19 3.43 -1.39 10.65
CA VAL A 19 2.61 -2.41 11.28
C VAL A 19 2.12 -3.38 10.21
N LYS A 20 2.59 -4.63 10.28
CA LYS A 20 2.25 -5.66 9.29
C LYS A 20 1.21 -6.61 9.86
N THR A 21 0.07 -6.74 9.17
CA THR A 21 -1.05 -7.57 9.63
C THR A 21 -1.71 -8.34 8.49
N ASP A 22 -2.56 -9.32 8.85
CA ASP A 22 -3.57 -9.89 7.97
C ASP A 22 -4.86 -9.02 7.95
N LYS A 23 -5.88 -9.49 7.22
CA LYS A 23 -7.20 -8.84 7.13
C LYS A 23 -7.92 -8.74 8.48
N ASP A 24 -7.62 -9.63 9.42
CA ASP A 24 -8.24 -9.70 10.74
C ASP A 24 -7.41 -8.96 11.80
N LYS A 25 -6.38 -8.20 11.35
CA LYS A 25 -5.44 -7.43 12.17
C LYS A 25 -4.52 -8.27 13.06
N ASN A 26 -4.35 -9.55 12.75
CA ASN A 26 -3.33 -10.37 13.41
C ASN A 26 -1.94 -9.96 12.88
N PRO A 27 -0.95 -9.78 13.76
CA PRO A 27 0.41 -9.46 13.35
C PRO A 27 1.00 -10.53 12.43
N LEU A 28 1.71 -10.11 11.39
CA LEU A 28 2.42 -10.98 10.45
C LEU A 28 3.91 -10.67 10.46
N ASP A 29 4.71 -11.73 10.63
CA ASP A 29 6.16 -11.67 10.48
C ASP A 29 6.60 -12.25 9.15
N GLY A 30 7.87 -11.99 8.76
CA GLY A 30 8.51 -12.59 7.59
C GLY A 30 8.34 -11.79 6.29
N ALA A 31 7.63 -10.67 6.28
CA ALA A 31 7.67 -9.76 5.14
C ALA A 31 8.91 -8.87 5.20
N GLU A 32 9.39 -8.45 4.03
CA GLU A 32 10.53 -7.55 3.90
C GLU A 32 10.20 -6.40 2.96
N PHE A 33 10.65 -5.19 3.29
CA PHE A 33 10.30 -3.96 2.59
C PHE A 33 11.52 -3.13 2.20
N LYS A 34 11.35 -2.35 1.13
CA LYS A 34 12.17 -1.20 0.77
C LYS A 34 11.39 0.10 0.92
N LEU A 35 12.10 1.17 1.26
CA LEU A 35 11.55 2.51 1.41
C LEU A 35 11.96 3.38 0.22
N TYR A 36 11.04 4.22 -0.26
CA TYR A 36 11.26 5.16 -1.36
C TYR A 36 10.74 6.54 -1.01
N ASP A 37 11.34 7.57 -1.62
CA ASP A 37 10.82 8.94 -1.60
C ASP A 37 9.67 9.12 -2.61
N ALA A 38 9.11 10.33 -2.65
CA ALA A 38 8.03 10.69 -3.59
C ALA A 38 8.43 10.61 -5.06
N ASN A 39 9.72 10.66 -5.37
CA ASN A 39 10.26 10.60 -6.74
C ASN A 39 10.58 9.16 -7.17
N GLY A 40 10.41 8.19 -6.28
CA GLY A 40 10.72 6.79 -6.51
C GLY A 40 12.19 6.43 -6.29
N ASN A 41 12.99 7.30 -5.67
CA ASN A 41 14.36 6.97 -5.28
C ASN A 41 14.35 6.13 -4.01
N GLU A 42 15.14 5.06 -3.98
CA GLU A 42 15.29 4.21 -2.80
C GLU A 42 15.98 4.99 -1.68
N ILE A 43 15.40 4.93 -0.48
CA ILE A 43 15.99 5.43 0.75
C ILE A 43 16.58 4.25 1.49
N ALA A 44 17.89 4.13 1.47
CA ALA A 44 18.60 3.10 2.20
C ALA A 44 18.43 3.27 3.71
N VAL A 45 18.13 2.18 4.40
CA VAL A 45 18.03 2.15 5.85
C VAL A 45 18.97 1.10 6.42
N VAL A 46 19.44 1.33 7.65
CA VAL A 46 20.28 0.39 8.38
C VAL A 46 19.60 0.06 9.71
N LEU A 47 19.89 -1.14 10.23
CA LEU A 47 19.42 -1.52 11.54
C LEU A 47 20.10 -0.62 12.60
N ASP A 48 19.29 0.05 13.42
CA ASP A 48 19.76 0.83 14.55
C ASP A 48 19.85 -0.07 15.79
N ARG A 49 19.98 0.52 16.97
CA ARG A 49 20.12 -0.24 18.20
C ARG A 49 18.87 -1.08 18.49
N GLY A 50 19.08 -2.36 18.74
CA GLY A 50 18.03 -3.31 19.08
C GLY A 50 17.41 -4.02 17.88
N THR A 51 16.30 -4.71 18.12
CA THR A 51 15.54 -5.42 17.09
C THR A 51 14.44 -4.53 16.50
N ASN A 52 14.29 -4.55 15.18
CA ASN A 52 13.21 -3.86 14.46
C ASN A 52 13.20 -2.33 14.54
N THR A 53 14.31 -1.70 14.90
CA THR A 53 14.47 -0.25 14.81
C THR A 53 15.50 0.07 13.74
N TYR A 54 15.11 0.88 12.78
CA TYR A 54 15.93 1.28 11.63
C TYR A 54 16.11 2.79 11.63
N ARG A 55 17.16 3.25 10.96
CA ARG A 55 17.38 4.64 10.62
C ARG A 55 17.80 4.78 9.17
N VAL A 56 17.63 5.96 8.62
CA VAL A 56 18.18 6.28 7.30
C VAL A 56 19.70 6.11 7.32
N ALA A 57 20.23 5.44 6.29
CA ALA A 57 21.66 5.24 6.13
C ALA A 57 22.38 6.55 5.83
N VAL A 58 23.58 6.71 6.39
CA VAL A 58 24.47 7.81 6.01
C VAL A 58 25.43 7.36 4.90
N THR A 59 26.10 8.32 4.29
CA THR A 59 27.05 8.03 3.19
C THR A 59 28.07 6.98 3.59
N GLY A 60 28.19 5.92 2.78
CA GLY A 60 29.13 4.81 3.00
C GLY A 60 28.54 3.61 3.74
N GLU A 61 27.30 3.70 4.24
CA GLU A 61 26.60 2.55 4.82
C GLU A 61 25.85 1.75 3.75
N THR A 62 25.84 0.43 3.91
CA THR A 62 25.06 -0.47 3.04
C THR A 62 23.67 -0.65 3.63
N GLY A 63 22.63 -0.31 2.85
CA GLY A 63 21.25 -0.49 3.24
C GLY A 63 20.85 -1.94 3.41
N VAL A 64 19.86 -2.17 4.27
CA VAL A 64 19.24 -3.48 4.51
C VAL A 64 17.74 -3.42 4.25
N LEU A 65 17.09 -4.57 4.07
CA LEU A 65 15.64 -4.66 3.99
C LEU A 65 15.01 -4.45 5.38
N ILE A 66 13.91 -3.73 5.41
CA ILE A 66 13.09 -3.55 6.62
C ILE A 66 12.31 -4.84 6.85
N LYS A 67 12.58 -5.55 7.94
CA LYS A 67 11.84 -6.76 8.30
C LYS A 67 10.55 -6.37 9.02
N ALA A 68 9.43 -6.90 8.52
CA ALA A 68 8.14 -6.68 9.13
C ALA A 68 7.91 -7.57 10.36
N GLY A 69 7.03 -7.19 11.06
CA GLY A 69 6.39 -7.36 12.32
C GLY A 69 5.97 -5.96 12.75
N LYS A 70 6.49 -5.44 13.83
CA LYS A 70 6.41 -4.03 14.19
C LYS A 70 7.79 -3.41 14.06
N ALA A 71 8.03 -2.63 13.02
CA ALA A 71 9.30 -1.96 12.77
C ALA A 71 9.16 -0.44 12.91
N THR A 72 10.15 0.23 13.49
CA THR A 72 10.23 1.69 13.58
C THR A 72 11.35 2.19 12.69
N ILE A 73 11.08 3.18 11.85
CA ILE A 73 12.06 3.79 10.96
C ILE A 73 12.22 5.27 11.34
N ASN A 74 13.43 5.66 11.71
CA ASN A 74 13.79 6.99 12.16
C ASN A 74 14.62 7.76 11.13
N GLY A 75 14.71 9.07 11.28
CA GLY A 75 15.62 9.91 10.51
C GLY A 75 15.05 10.42 9.20
N LEU A 76 13.73 10.44 9.06
CA LEU A 76 13.04 10.95 7.88
C LEU A 76 12.64 12.41 8.03
N ASP A 77 12.52 13.12 6.92
CA ASP A 77 11.92 14.45 6.85
C ASP A 77 10.40 14.35 6.69
N LYS A 78 9.71 15.49 6.77
CA LYS A 78 8.32 15.58 6.31
C LYS A 78 8.28 15.35 4.80
N GLY A 79 7.28 14.61 4.34
CA GLY A 79 7.16 14.31 2.91
C GLY A 79 6.28 13.12 2.61
N ASN A 80 6.17 12.79 1.33
CA ASN A 80 5.48 11.61 0.84
C ASN A 80 6.49 10.50 0.61
N TYR A 81 6.11 9.30 0.99
CA TYR A 81 6.95 8.10 0.94
C TYR A 81 6.17 6.91 0.40
N GLN A 82 6.91 5.90 -0.02
CA GLN A 82 6.36 4.65 -0.52
C GLN A 82 7.10 3.47 0.09
N LEU A 83 6.35 2.43 0.49
CA LEU A 83 6.88 1.13 0.88
C LEU A 83 6.60 0.12 -0.22
N GLU A 84 7.62 -0.61 -0.64
CA GLU A 84 7.51 -1.75 -1.55
C GLU A 84 7.74 -3.03 -0.77
N GLU A 85 6.78 -3.94 -0.80
CA GLU A 85 6.98 -5.27 -0.25
C GLU A 85 7.85 -6.08 -1.21
N ILE A 86 9.02 -6.52 -0.76
CA ILE A 86 9.95 -7.33 -1.54
C ILE A 86 9.64 -8.81 -1.36
N THR A 87 9.42 -9.21 -0.10
CA THR A 87 9.07 -10.57 0.29
C THR A 87 7.78 -10.53 1.10
N ALA A 88 6.78 -11.32 0.73
CA ALA A 88 5.54 -11.47 1.50
C ALA A 88 5.70 -12.52 2.62
N PRO A 89 4.90 -12.45 3.69
CA PRO A 89 4.84 -13.52 4.68
C PRO A 89 4.47 -14.86 4.04
N THR A 90 4.99 -15.96 4.60
CA THR A 90 4.67 -17.31 4.10
C THR A 90 3.16 -17.57 4.12
N GLY A 91 2.60 -18.00 2.99
CA GLY A 91 1.16 -18.26 2.84
C GLY A 91 0.31 -17.04 2.51
N TYR A 92 0.91 -15.89 2.31
CA TYR A 92 0.23 -14.65 1.92
C TYR A 92 0.65 -14.18 0.53
N ASN A 93 -0.25 -13.49 -0.15
CA ASN A 93 0.04 -12.90 -1.44
C ASN A 93 0.88 -11.63 -1.27
N LYS A 94 1.90 -11.49 -2.11
CA LYS A 94 2.70 -10.27 -2.18
C LYS A 94 1.85 -9.10 -2.70
N LEU A 95 2.05 -7.90 -2.15
CA LEU A 95 1.41 -6.70 -2.65
C LEU A 95 1.84 -6.41 -4.09
N THR A 96 0.87 -6.06 -4.93
CA THR A 96 1.09 -5.74 -6.36
C THR A 96 1.50 -4.29 -6.58
N SER A 97 1.32 -3.44 -5.58
CA SER A 97 1.63 -2.01 -5.63
C SER A 97 2.30 -1.54 -4.35
N LYS A 98 3.03 -0.43 -4.44
CA LYS A 98 3.64 0.23 -3.29
C LYS A 98 2.57 0.86 -2.40
N VAL A 99 2.81 0.84 -1.09
CA VAL A 99 1.97 1.51 -0.09
C VAL A 99 2.45 2.94 0.08
N ASN A 100 1.60 3.90 -0.23
CA ASN A 100 1.91 5.32 -0.09
C ASN A 100 1.53 5.82 1.31
N PHE A 101 2.39 6.67 1.90
CA PHE A 101 2.10 7.33 3.16
C PHE A 101 2.76 8.72 3.22
N THR A 102 2.31 9.55 4.16
CA THR A 102 2.80 10.93 4.32
C THR A 102 3.22 11.20 5.76
N ILE A 103 4.39 11.79 5.92
CA ILE A 103 4.84 12.37 7.18
C ILE A 103 4.58 13.88 7.12
N THR A 104 3.61 14.36 7.89
CA THR A 104 3.15 15.76 7.85
C THR A 104 4.00 16.73 8.65
N GLY A 105 4.92 16.22 9.47
CA GLY A 105 5.74 17.05 10.34
C GLY A 105 5.09 17.36 11.69
N LYS A 106 5.77 18.17 12.50
CA LYS A 106 5.33 18.55 13.85
C LYS A 106 4.15 19.55 13.76
N ASN A 107 3.07 19.27 14.46
CA ASN A 107 2.07 20.29 14.76
C ASN A 107 2.37 20.92 16.14
N ALA A 108 1.75 22.07 16.45
CA ALA A 108 2.04 22.87 17.65
C ALA A 108 1.87 22.11 18.98
N ASN A 109 1.15 20.97 18.98
CA ASN A 109 0.76 20.24 20.18
C ASN A 109 1.46 18.88 20.33
N THR A 110 2.31 18.46 19.39
CA THR A 110 2.99 17.16 19.45
C THR A 110 4.50 17.33 19.44
N THR A 111 5.19 16.68 20.36
CA THR A 111 6.65 16.73 20.48
C THR A 111 7.34 16.03 19.31
N TYR A 112 6.71 14.99 18.73
CA TYR A 112 7.19 14.25 17.56
C TYR A 112 6.00 13.71 16.76
N ALA A 113 5.97 13.95 15.47
CA ALA A 113 5.01 13.29 14.59
C ALA A 113 5.54 11.89 14.24
N ARG A 114 4.94 10.89 14.84
CA ARG A 114 5.12 9.48 14.47
C ARG A 114 3.88 9.02 13.74
N VAL A 115 4.05 8.48 12.54
CA VAL A 115 2.96 7.99 11.70
C VAL A 115 2.93 6.46 11.79
N SER A 116 1.76 5.85 11.98
CA SER A 116 1.57 4.41 11.82
C SER A 116 1.20 4.12 10.37
N VAL A 117 1.90 3.15 9.77
CA VAL A 117 1.64 2.68 8.40
C VAL A 117 1.25 1.21 8.50
N ASP A 118 -0.05 0.98 8.34
CA ASP A 118 -0.60 -0.37 8.37
C ASP A 118 -0.51 -1.00 6.97
N VAL A 119 0.12 -2.17 6.89
CA VAL A 119 0.27 -2.94 5.65
C VAL A 119 -0.39 -4.29 5.81
N ILE A 120 -1.41 -4.55 5.00
CA ILE A 120 -2.25 -5.75 5.10
C ILE A 120 -1.93 -6.70 3.94
N ASN A 121 -1.67 -7.99 4.25
CA ASN A 121 -1.62 -9.04 3.24
C ASN A 121 -2.81 -10.00 3.39
N TYR A 122 -3.20 -10.57 2.28
CA TYR A 122 -4.31 -11.50 2.16
C TYR A 122 -3.82 -12.89 1.81
N THR A 123 -4.51 -13.94 2.31
CA THR A 123 -4.30 -15.34 1.91
C THR A 123 -5.20 -15.70 0.74
N GLY A 124 -4.79 -16.71 -0.03
CA GLY A 124 -5.57 -17.25 -1.15
C GLY A 124 -5.19 -16.63 -2.50
N SER A 125 -5.69 -17.22 -3.59
CA SER A 125 -5.63 -16.58 -4.90
C SER A 125 -6.59 -15.40 -4.86
N GLU A 126 -6.07 -14.18 -4.76
CA GLU A 126 -6.86 -13.04 -5.19
C GLU A 126 -7.18 -13.29 -6.66
N LEU A 127 -8.39 -13.74 -6.91
CA LEU A 127 -8.96 -13.54 -8.24
C LEU A 127 -8.86 -12.02 -8.43
N PRO A 128 -8.19 -11.53 -9.48
CA PRO A 128 -8.23 -10.11 -9.77
C PRO A 128 -9.69 -9.71 -9.66
N GLU A 129 -9.97 -8.63 -8.94
CA GLU A 129 -11.31 -8.05 -8.94
C GLU A 129 -11.64 -7.66 -10.38
N THR A 130 -12.06 -8.65 -11.15
CA THR A 130 -12.67 -8.49 -12.47
C THR A 130 -14.09 -7.96 -12.30
N GLY A 131 -14.46 -7.49 -11.12
CA GLY A 131 -15.64 -6.67 -10.83
C GLY A 131 -15.59 -5.27 -11.44
N GLY A 132 -14.51 -4.93 -12.15
CA GLY A 132 -14.45 -3.77 -13.01
C GLY A 132 -15.32 -3.92 -14.26
N PHE A 133 -15.34 -2.92 -15.10
CA PHE A 133 -16.10 -2.70 -16.33
C PHE A 133 -16.49 -3.95 -17.14
N GLY A 134 -15.68 -5.02 -17.10
CA GLY A 134 -15.93 -6.26 -17.85
C GLY A 134 -17.15 -7.05 -17.40
N THR A 135 -17.34 -7.26 -16.10
CA THR A 135 -18.49 -8.02 -15.56
C THR A 135 -19.80 -7.28 -15.78
N THR A 136 -19.83 -5.96 -15.62
CA THR A 136 -21.00 -5.15 -15.91
C THR A 136 -21.35 -5.18 -17.40
N LEU A 137 -20.34 -5.14 -18.27
CA LEU A 137 -20.53 -5.29 -19.71
C LEU A 137 -21.07 -6.68 -20.09
N PHE A 138 -20.50 -7.75 -19.55
CA PHE A 138 -20.96 -9.12 -19.82
C PHE A 138 -22.38 -9.37 -19.30
N VAL A 139 -22.73 -8.87 -18.12
CA VAL A 139 -24.10 -9.01 -17.57
C VAL A 139 -25.09 -8.19 -18.40
N THR A 140 -24.78 -6.96 -18.80
CA THR A 140 -25.67 -6.13 -19.61
C THR A 140 -25.83 -6.67 -21.04
N PHE A 141 -24.74 -6.99 -21.73
CA PHE A 141 -24.85 -7.56 -23.09
C PHE A 141 -25.40 -8.99 -23.10
N GLY A 142 -25.06 -9.82 -22.13
CA GLY A 142 -25.60 -11.17 -21.98
C GLY A 142 -27.10 -11.15 -21.73
N SER A 143 -27.61 -10.29 -20.86
CA SER A 143 -29.05 -10.16 -20.60
C SER A 143 -29.81 -9.61 -21.82
N LEU A 144 -29.24 -8.66 -22.56
CA LEU A 144 -29.85 -8.12 -23.79
C LEU A 144 -29.96 -9.19 -24.88
N LEU A 145 -28.95 -10.05 -25.04
CA LEU A 145 -28.97 -11.18 -25.99
C LEU A 145 -30.05 -12.19 -25.64
N VAL A 146 -30.18 -12.57 -24.36
CA VAL A 146 -31.20 -13.52 -23.91
C VAL A 146 -32.60 -12.97 -24.15
N ILE A 147 -32.86 -11.69 -23.87
CA ILE A 147 -34.14 -11.04 -24.14
C ILE A 147 -34.42 -10.97 -25.65
N GLY A 148 -33.42 -10.60 -26.48
CA GLY A 148 -33.54 -10.52 -27.93
C GLY A 148 -33.85 -11.86 -28.58
N PHE A 149 -33.15 -12.92 -28.19
CA PHE A 149 -33.45 -14.29 -28.68
C PHE A 149 -34.80 -14.80 -28.17
N GLY A 150 -35.18 -14.51 -26.91
CA GLY A 150 -36.48 -14.88 -26.38
C GLY A 150 -37.63 -14.25 -27.15
N LEU A 151 -37.54 -12.95 -27.49
CA LEU A 151 -38.52 -12.24 -28.31
C LEU A 151 -38.62 -12.82 -29.74
N LEU A 152 -37.48 -13.10 -30.39
CA LEU A 152 -37.43 -13.70 -31.70
C LEU A 152 -38.08 -15.11 -31.72
N LEU A 153 -37.87 -15.91 -30.67
CA LEU A 153 -38.45 -17.24 -30.57
C LEU A 153 -39.96 -17.17 -30.39
N VAL A 154 -40.46 -16.25 -29.57
CA VAL A 154 -41.92 -16.06 -29.34
C VAL A 154 -42.60 -15.54 -30.62
N THR A 155 -42.00 -14.61 -31.35
CA THR A 155 -42.56 -14.10 -32.60
C THR A 155 -42.59 -15.18 -33.68
N LYS A 156 -41.51 -15.99 -33.79
CA LYS A 156 -41.45 -17.09 -34.74
C LYS A 156 -42.50 -18.18 -34.44
N LEU A 157 -42.73 -18.51 -33.18
CA LEU A 157 -43.75 -19.46 -32.75
C LEU A 157 -45.20 -18.93 -33.01
N ARG A 158 -45.41 -17.62 -32.88
CA ARG A 158 -46.70 -17.00 -33.17
C ARG A 158 -47.05 -17.05 -34.67
N VAL A 159 -46.10 -16.66 -35.52
CA VAL A 159 -46.26 -16.69 -36.99
C VAL A 159 -46.49 -18.11 -37.49
N TYR A 160 -45.81 -19.12 -36.90
CA TYR A 160 -46.02 -20.51 -37.25
C TYR A 160 -47.42 -21.02 -36.89
N LYS A 161 -48.01 -20.51 -35.81
CA LYS A 161 -49.36 -20.90 -35.36
C LYS A 161 -50.50 -20.23 -36.13
N GLU A 162 -50.24 -19.08 -36.78
CA GLU A 162 -51.23 -18.39 -37.63
C GLU A 162 -51.30 -18.92 -39.07
N ASN A 163 -50.32 -19.74 -39.48
CA ASN A 163 -50.22 -20.32 -40.81
C ASN A 163 -50.64 -21.85 -40.88
N LEU A 164 -51.23 -22.37 -39.81
CA LEU A 164 -51.84 -23.70 -39.72
C LEU A 164 -53.35 -23.59 -39.63
#